data_14accdb3636ae74000c868c0ab3a8ee4
#
_entry.id   14accdb3636ae74000c868c0ab3a8ee4
#
_cell.length_a   1.000
_cell.length_b   1.000
_cell.length_c   1.000
_cell.angle_alpha   90.00
_cell.angle_beta   90.00
_cell.angle_gamma   90.00
#
_symmetry.space_group_name_H-M   'P 1'
#
loop_
_entity.id
_entity.type
_entity.pdbx_description
1 polymer ?
#
loop_
_entity_poly.entity_id
_entity_poly.type
_entity_poly.pdbx_seq_one_letter_code
_entity_poly.pdbx_strand_id
1 'polypeptide(L)'
;MKAELPWTLMWLTLAAAIAQGQSFEVTAFVGGQINGGPDLSTALVQSIDVHNALSRGLGMSYQRGTHSAVEFMWTYNAADTFAQLAGGGPSTRIFVLDTNQYFGNLLFHFANREKPLRPFVLGGLGGASLSPARSGVNSVTRLAFAVGGGVKYNFSRWFGLRLQAKWSPTYLGTNAGYWCDPAWGGCWAVGQNHYLNELDGTAGLTFRF
;
A
#
# COMPACT_ATOMS: atom_id res chain seq x y z
N MET A 1 -12.51 8.24 -38.91
CA MET A 1 -12.98 9.32 -38.05
C MET A 1 -12.67 8.91 -36.60
N LYS A 2 -11.60 9.49 -35.99
CA LYS A 2 -11.30 9.29 -34.57
C LYS A 2 -12.18 10.25 -33.78
N ALA A 3 -13.11 9.72 -33.00
CA ALA A 3 -13.93 10.53 -32.10
C ALA A 3 -13.01 11.00 -30.94
N GLU A 4 -12.49 12.19 -31.07
CA GLU A 4 -11.86 12.90 -29.97
C GLU A 4 -12.99 13.23 -28.97
N LEU A 5 -13.08 12.44 -27.89
CA LEU A 5 -14.00 12.76 -26.79
C LEU A 5 -13.53 14.10 -26.19
N PRO A 6 -14.31 15.18 -26.29
CA PRO A 6 -13.81 16.48 -25.91
C PRO A 6 -13.55 16.51 -24.40
N TRP A 7 -12.37 16.93 -24.02
CA TRP A 7 -11.92 17.12 -22.63
C TRP A 7 -12.92 17.95 -21.79
N THR A 8 -13.74 18.77 -22.45
CA THR A 8 -14.84 19.52 -21.85
C THR A 8 -15.93 18.64 -21.23
N LEU A 9 -16.23 17.47 -21.80
CA LEU A 9 -17.21 16.53 -21.22
C LEU A 9 -16.67 15.90 -19.92
N MET A 10 -15.38 15.63 -19.84
CA MET A 10 -14.75 15.09 -18.63
C MET A 10 -14.78 16.11 -17.47
N TRP A 11 -14.56 17.40 -17.75
CA TRP A 11 -14.67 18.46 -16.76
C TRP A 11 -16.11 18.72 -16.32
N LEU A 12 -17.08 18.62 -17.24
CA LEU A 12 -18.51 18.77 -16.94
C LEU A 12 -19.05 17.63 -16.05
N THR A 13 -18.62 16.39 -16.27
CA THR A 13 -19.00 15.26 -15.41
C THR A 13 -18.36 15.35 -14.03
N LEU A 14 -17.12 15.84 -13.94
CA LEU A 14 -16.44 16.08 -12.66
C LEU A 14 -17.14 17.23 -11.87
N ALA A 15 -17.52 18.31 -12.55
CA ALA A 15 -18.23 19.44 -11.95
C ALA A 15 -19.66 19.06 -11.49
N ALA A 16 -20.37 18.19 -12.24
CA ALA A 16 -21.70 17.71 -11.88
C ALA A 16 -21.67 16.78 -10.64
N ALA A 17 -20.61 16.00 -10.46
CA ALA A 17 -20.41 15.15 -9.27
C ALA A 17 -20.21 15.98 -7.99
N ILE A 18 -19.60 17.16 -8.10
CA ILE A 18 -19.39 18.11 -6.99
C ILE A 18 -20.72 18.78 -6.57
N ALA A 19 -21.64 18.99 -7.51
CA ALA A 19 -22.91 19.69 -7.26
C ALA A 19 -23.95 18.86 -6.47
N GLN A 20 -23.76 17.55 -6.34
CA GLN A 20 -24.75 16.65 -5.70
C GLN A 20 -24.51 16.42 -4.20
N GLY A 21 -23.73 17.26 -3.51
CA GLY A 21 -23.43 17.12 -2.08
C GLY A 21 -22.62 15.86 -1.72
N GLN A 22 -22.02 15.22 -2.71
CA GLN A 22 -21.16 14.07 -2.57
C GLN A 22 -19.74 14.57 -2.31
N SER A 23 -19.18 14.29 -1.14
CA SER A 23 -17.84 14.75 -0.84
C SER A 23 -16.79 13.80 -1.41
N PHE A 24 -15.97 14.32 -2.24
CA PHE A 24 -14.73 13.74 -2.68
C PHE A 24 -13.60 14.17 -1.73
N GLU A 25 -12.76 13.25 -1.33
CA GLU A 25 -11.65 13.53 -0.42
C GLU A 25 -10.35 13.02 -1.06
N VAL A 26 -9.31 13.84 -0.99
CA VAL A 26 -7.94 13.46 -1.36
C VAL A 26 -7.08 13.53 -0.11
N THR A 27 -6.36 12.46 0.19
CA THR A 27 -5.48 12.38 1.36
C THR A 27 -4.06 12.08 0.92
N ALA A 28 -3.10 12.90 1.34
CA ALA A 28 -1.67 12.61 1.21
C ALA A 28 -1.17 12.01 2.53
N PHE A 29 -0.46 10.87 2.45
CA PHE A 29 0.02 10.10 3.61
C PHE A 29 1.53 10.08 3.69
N VAL A 30 2.01 10.03 4.94
CA VAL A 30 3.37 9.66 5.29
C VAL A 30 3.35 8.84 6.56
N GLY A 31 4.27 7.87 6.70
CA GLY A 31 4.32 7.04 7.89
C GLY A 31 5.43 6.02 7.86
N GLY A 32 5.37 5.05 8.75
CA GLY A 32 6.29 3.93 8.84
C GLY A 32 5.62 2.62 8.48
N GLN A 33 6.38 1.74 7.88
CA GLN A 33 5.98 0.37 7.58
C GLN A 33 6.89 -0.60 8.33
N ILE A 34 6.26 -1.55 9.01
CA ILE A 34 6.91 -2.70 9.62
C ILE A 34 6.67 -3.90 8.71
N ASN A 35 7.75 -4.53 8.26
CA ASN A 35 7.70 -5.68 7.40
C ASN A 35 7.93 -6.96 8.21
N GLY A 36 6.97 -7.89 8.16
CA GLY A 36 7.19 -9.27 8.57
C GLY A 36 7.88 -10.00 7.43
N GLY A 37 9.19 -10.23 7.57
CA GLY A 37 9.95 -11.00 6.58
C GLY A 37 9.35 -12.41 6.41
N PRO A 38 9.39 -12.99 5.19
CA PRO A 38 9.08 -14.40 5.02
C PRO A 38 10.14 -15.22 5.76
N ASP A 39 9.71 -16.21 6.57
CA ASP A 39 10.62 -17.19 7.18
C ASP A 39 11.27 -18.02 6.08
N LEU A 40 12.46 -17.62 5.67
CA LEU A 40 13.28 -18.31 4.67
C LEU A 40 14.40 -19.03 5.38
N SER A 41 14.34 -20.34 5.42
CA SER A 41 15.49 -21.18 5.72
C SER A 41 15.81 -22.04 4.50
N THR A 42 16.90 -21.74 3.82
CA THR A 42 17.51 -22.59 2.80
C THR A 42 18.85 -23.08 3.30
N ALA A 43 19.43 -24.08 2.63
CA ALA A 43 20.75 -24.61 3.01
C ALA A 43 21.88 -23.53 3.02
N LEU A 44 21.66 -22.38 2.39
CA LEU A 44 22.66 -21.32 2.24
C LEU A 44 22.28 -19.98 2.90
N VAL A 45 21.00 -19.75 3.18
CA VAL A 45 20.48 -18.53 3.81
C VAL A 45 19.62 -18.90 5.00
N GLN A 46 19.94 -18.34 6.15
CA GLN A 46 19.25 -18.59 7.40
C GLN A 46 18.02 -17.70 7.56
N SER A 47 18.08 -16.44 7.17
CA SER A 47 16.96 -15.51 7.19
C SER A 47 17.11 -14.40 6.16
N ILE A 48 15.99 -13.87 5.69
CA ILE A 48 15.93 -12.62 4.93
C ILE A 48 15.07 -11.67 5.75
N ASP A 49 15.67 -10.54 6.13
CA ASP A 49 15.01 -9.49 6.88
C ASP A 49 14.78 -8.27 5.96
N VAL A 50 13.52 -7.84 5.87
CA VAL A 50 13.14 -6.60 5.22
C VAL A 50 13.00 -5.54 6.31
N HIS A 51 13.87 -4.54 6.30
CA HIS A 51 13.86 -3.52 7.32
C HIS A 51 12.63 -2.61 7.21
N ASN A 52 12.33 -1.93 8.32
CA ASN A 52 11.28 -0.94 8.38
C ASN A 52 11.56 0.19 7.39
N ALA A 53 10.52 0.63 6.67
CA ALA A 53 10.65 1.64 5.64
C ALA A 53 9.73 2.84 5.90
N LEU A 54 10.09 3.98 5.31
CA LEU A 54 9.20 5.11 5.22
C LEU A 54 8.15 4.82 4.14
N SER A 55 6.88 4.89 4.53
CA SER A 55 5.73 4.75 3.62
C SER A 55 5.17 6.13 3.28
N ARG A 56 4.86 6.37 2.02
CA ARG A 56 4.19 7.58 1.51
C ARG A 56 3.17 7.22 0.46
N GLY A 57 2.13 8.03 0.31
CA GLY A 57 1.11 7.73 -0.67
C GLY A 57 -0.01 8.74 -0.77
N LEU A 58 -0.97 8.39 -1.61
CA LEU A 58 -2.16 9.17 -1.89
C LEU A 58 -3.41 8.29 -1.80
N GLY A 59 -4.47 8.82 -1.23
CA GLY A 59 -5.79 8.21 -1.22
C GLY A 59 -6.83 9.14 -1.84
N MET A 60 -7.71 8.60 -2.66
CA MET A 60 -8.85 9.29 -3.22
C MET A 60 -10.11 8.58 -2.76
N SER A 61 -10.92 9.24 -1.94
CA SER A 61 -12.13 8.64 -1.37
C SER A 61 -13.37 9.34 -1.89
N TYR A 62 -14.36 8.54 -2.21
CA TYR A 62 -15.69 8.98 -2.56
C TYR A 62 -16.68 8.52 -1.48
N GLN A 63 -17.30 9.48 -0.81
CA GLN A 63 -18.26 9.22 0.26
C GLN A 63 -19.62 8.85 -0.34
N ARG A 64 -20.05 7.61 -0.10
CA ARG A 64 -21.38 7.13 -0.47
C ARG A 64 -22.28 7.08 0.76
N GLY A 65 -23.06 8.15 0.97
CA GLY A 65 -23.91 8.25 2.16
C GLY A 65 -23.16 8.72 3.41
N THR A 66 -23.73 8.43 4.58
CA THR A 66 -23.29 8.97 5.87
C THR A 66 -22.08 8.21 6.45
N HIS A 67 -22.06 6.89 6.28
CA HIS A 67 -21.11 6.00 6.95
C HIS A 67 -20.15 5.27 6.02
N SER A 68 -20.43 5.16 4.72
CA SER A 68 -19.64 4.38 3.78
C SER A 68 -18.91 5.25 2.76
N ALA A 69 -17.70 4.84 2.42
CA ALA A 69 -16.91 5.43 1.35
C ALA A 69 -16.18 4.34 0.56
N VAL A 70 -15.93 4.63 -0.71
CA VAL A 70 -15.02 3.86 -1.56
C VAL A 70 -13.73 4.66 -1.70
N GLU A 71 -12.59 4.02 -1.59
CA GLU A 71 -11.29 4.67 -1.70
C GLU A 71 -10.39 3.92 -2.66
N PHE A 72 -9.73 4.65 -3.53
CA PHE A 72 -8.53 4.21 -4.21
C PHE A 72 -7.32 4.72 -3.43
N MET A 73 -6.40 3.83 -3.07
CA MET A 73 -5.20 4.17 -2.32
C MET A 73 -3.96 3.63 -3.03
N TRP A 74 -2.98 4.52 -3.22
CA TRP A 74 -1.64 4.18 -3.65
C TRP A 74 -0.66 4.47 -2.53
N THR A 75 0.23 3.49 -2.23
CA THR A 75 1.33 3.66 -1.28
C THR A 75 2.64 3.19 -1.91
N TYR A 76 3.71 3.88 -1.58
CA TYR A 76 5.07 3.58 -2.00
C TYR A 76 5.98 3.50 -0.78
N ASN A 77 6.84 2.51 -0.75
CA ASN A 77 7.94 2.40 0.20
C ASN A 77 9.18 1.83 -0.48
N ALA A 78 10.34 2.12 0.11
CA ALA A 78 11.63 1.57 -0.28
C ALA A 78 12.28 1.00 0.96
N ALA A 79 12.45 -0.31 1.02
CA ALA A 79 12.98 -1.04 2.17
C ALA A 79 14.33 -1.67 1.85
N ASP A 80 15.28 -1.53 2.76
CA ASP A 80 16.55 -2.26 2.69
C ASP A 80 16.32 -3.72 3.03
N THR A 81 16.83 -4.60 2.16
CA THR A 81 16.73 -6.05 2.35
C THR A 81 18.10 -6.61 2.72
N PHE A 82 18.14 -7.35 3.82
CA PHE A 82 19.34 -7.99 4.35
C PHE A 82 19.19 -9.51 4.30
N ALA A 83 20.29 -10.21 4.00
CA ALA A 83 20.36 -11.66 4.13
C ALA A 83 21.42 -12.07 5.16
N GLN A 84 21.09 -13.07 5.96
CA GLN A 84 22.02 -13.74 6.84
C GLN A 84 22.35 -15.11 6.25
N LEU A 85 23.63 -15.36 5.98
CA LEU A 85 24.11 -16.64 5.47
C LEU A 85 24.05 -17.74 6.53
N ALA A 86 23.78 -18.98 6.11
CA ALA A 86 23.86 -20.14 6.97
C ALA A 86 25.32 -20.30 7.46
N GLY A 87 25.54 -20.20 8.78
CA GLY A 87 26.86 -20.24 9.39
C GLY A 87 27.12 -19.10 10.38
N GLY A 88 26.13 -18.23 10.62
CA GLY A 88 26.19 -17.21 11.69
C GLY A 88 27.06 -15.98 11.37
N GLY A 89 27.28 -15.69 10.11
CA GLY A 89 27.94 -14.47 9.65
C GLY A 89 27.08 -13.21 9.82
N PRO A 90 27.68 -12.01 9.72
CA PRO A 90 26.94 -10.76 9.79
C PRO A 90 25.92 -10.66 8.63
N SER A 91 24.76 -10.07 8.91
CA SER A 91 23.77 -9.78 7.88
C SER A 91 24.33 -8.78 6.88
N THR A 92 24.20 -9.08 5.57
CA THR A 92 24.69 -8.22 4.50
C THR A 92 23.51 -7.65 3.73
N ARG A 93 23.56 -6.33 3.46
CA ARG A 93 22.58 -5.67 2.60
C ARG A 93 22.70 -6.20 1.17
N ILE A 94 21.58 -6.70 0.62
CA ILE A 94 21.57 -7.30 -0.71
C ILE A 94 21.08 -6.29 -1.75
N PHE A 95 19.93 -5.66 -1.51
CA PHE A 95 19.31 -4.67 -2.40
C PHE A 95 18.26 -3.83 -1.66
N VAL A 96 17.79 -2.79 -2.33
CA VAL A 96 16.59 -2.03 -1.93
C VAL A 96 15.38 -2.62 -2.65
N LEU A 97 14.34 -2.93 -1.90
CA LEU A 97 13.06 -3.36 -2.45
C LEU A 97 12.11 -2.16 -2.54
N ASP A 98 11.83 -1.73 -3.76
CA ASP A 98 10.80 -0.74 -4.03
C ASP A 98 9.44 -1.42 -4.13
N THR A 99 8.52 -1.04 -3.28
CA THR A 99 7.16 -1.58 -3.27
C THR A 99 6.14 -0.50 -3.59
N ASN A 100 5.36 -0.73 -4.64
CA ASN A 100 4.19 0.07 -4.97
C ASN A 100 2.94 -0.75 -4.72
N GLN A 101 2.05 -0.26 -3.87
CA GLN A 101 0.77 -0.91 -3.58
C GLN A 101 -0.38 -0.05 -4.08
N TYR A 102 -1.37 -0.71 -4.67
CA TYR A 102 -2.59 -0.11 -5.22
C TYR A 102 -3.79 -0.87 -4.65
N PHE A 103 -4.64 -0.19 -3.89
CA PHE A 103 -5.81 -0.80 -3.25
C PHE A 103 -7.11 -0.08 -3.63
N GLY A 104 -8.15 -0.88 -3.87
CA GLY A 104 -9.53 -0.45 -3.81
C GLY A 104 -10.11 -0.82 -2.44
N ASN A 105 -10.41 0.17 -1.62
CA ASN A 105 -10.86 -0.02 -0.25
C ASN A 105 -12.33 0.37 -0.09
N LEU A 106 -13.04 -0.33 0.78
CA LEU A 106 -14.30 0.09 1.37
C LEU A 106 -14.03 0.60 2.78
N LEU A 107 -14.51 1.80 3.08
CA LEU A 107 -14.41 2.41 4.40
C LEU A 107 -15.79 2.45 5.05
N PHE A 108 -15.85 2.09 6.34
CA PHE A 108 -17.01 2.28 7.16
C PHE A 108 -16.69 3.21 8.34
N HIS A 109 -17.40 4.35 8.41
CA HIS A 109 -17.23 5.36 9.44
C HIS A 109 -18.27 5.17 10.55
N PHE A 110 -17.84 5.15 11.80
CA PHE A 110 -18.75 4.98 12.96
C PHE A 110 -19.47 6.27 13.36
N ALA A 111 -19.04 7.41 12.85
CA ALA A 111 -19.65 8.70 13.13
C ALA A 111 -20.17 9.38 11.87
N ASN A 112 -21.21 10.20 12.03
CA ASN A 112 -21.79 10.99 10.95
C ASN A 112 -20.80 12.00 10.36
N ARG A 113 -21.06 12.44 9.12
CA ARG A 113 -20.17 13.37 8.38
C ARG A 113 -19.97 14.71 9.07
N GLU A 114 -20.93 15.15 9.87
CA GLU A 114 -20.92 16.44 10.59
C GLU A 114 -20.02 16.41 11.82
N LYS A 115 -19.70 15.22 12.33
CA LYS A 115 -18.83 15.09 13.50
C LYS A 115 -17.37 15.36 13.12
N PRO A 116 -16.66 16.17 13.94
CA PRO A 116 -15.25 16.46 13.66
C PRO A 116 -14.38 15.21 13.76
N LEU A 117 -14.65 14.32 14.71
CA LEU A 117 -13.90 13.08 14.91
C LEU A 117 -14.70 11.91 14.31
N ARG A 118 -14.10 11.19 13.37
CA ARG A 118 -14.73 10.09 12.63
C ARG A 118 -13.83 8.86 12.62
N PRO A 119 -13.97 7.96 13.61
CA PRO A 119 -13.33 6.65 13.54
C PRO A 119 -13.85 5.85 12.36
N PHE A 120 -12.98 5.05 11.74
CA PHE A 120 -13.35 4.20 10.61
C PHE A 120 -12.57 2.88 10.62
N VAL A 121 -13.13 1.90 9.94
CA VAL A 121 -12.45 0.67 9.52
C VAL A 121 -12.39 0.63 8.00
N LEU A 122 -11.42 -0.08 7.47
CA LEU A 122 -11.25 -0.28 6.04
C LEU A 122 -10.97 -1.74 5.73
N GLY A 123 -11.45 -2.18 4.58
CA GLY A 123 -11.12 -3.45 3.99
C GLY A 123 -11.02 -3.30 2.48
N GLY A 124 -10.04 -3.95 1.86
CA GLY A 124 -9.80 -3.77 0.45
C GLY A 124 -9.03 -4.89 -0.22
N LEU A 125 -9.02 -4.80 -1.55
CA LEU A 125 -8.28 -5.67 -2.45
C LEU A 125 -7.40 -4.82 -3.35
N GLY A 126 -6.26 -5.38 -3.74
CA GLY A 126 -5.33 -4.63 -4.57
C GLY A 126 -4.19 -5.46 -5.11
N GLY A 127 -3.17 -4.77 -5.56
CA GLY A 127 -1.93 -5.37 -6.04
C GLY A 127 -0.72 -4.66 -5.45
N ALA A 128 0.31 -5.44 -5.15
CA ALA A 128 1.63 -4.96 -4.77
C ALA A 128 2.61 -5.26 -5.91
N SER A 129 3.24 -4.23 -6.44
CA SER A 129 4.33 -4.33 -7.41
C SER A 129 5.65 -4.22 -6.66
N LEU A 130 6.38 -5.32 -6.65
CA LEU A 130 7.67 -5.48 -5.99
C LEU A 130 8.77 -5.30 -7.04
N SER A 131 9.61 -4.30 -6.88
CA SER A 131 10.67 -3.96 -7.84
C SER A 131 12.00 -3.88 -7.09
N PRO A 132 12.88 -4.90 -7.22
CA PRO A 132 14.23 -4.79 -6.70
C PRO A 132 15.01 -3.72 -7.44
N ALA A 133 15.65 -2.79 -6.72
CA ALA A 133 16.50 -1.75 -7.30
C ALA A 133 17.86 -2.35 -7.76
N ARG A 134 17.79 -3.30 -8.70
CA ARG A 134 18.96 -3.98 -9.26
C ARG A 134 18.76 -4.27 -10.74
N SER A 135 19.78 -4.02 -11.55
CA SER A 135 19.76 -4.32 -12.99
C SER A 135 19.65 -5.84 -13.25
N GLY A 136 18.73 -6.22 -14.15
CA GLY A 136 18.55 -7.63 -14.58
C GLY A 136 17.47 -8.39 -13.79
N VAL A 137 16.81 -7.77 -12.81
CA VAL A 137 15.70 -8.37 -12.07
C VAL A 137 14.39 -7.69 -12.47
N ASN A 138 13.40 -8.49 -12.89
CA ASN A 138 12.10 -7.98 -13.31
C ASN A 138 11.21 -7.68 -12.09
N SER A 139 10.39 -6.62 -12.21
CA SER A 139 9.32 -6.35 -11.25
C SER A 139 8.24 -7.42 -11.32
N VAL A 140 7.67 -7.76 -10.17
CA VAL A 140 6.60 -8.74 -10.05
C VAL A 140 5.41 -8.10 -9.35
N THR A 141 4.22 -8.22 -9.95
CA THR A 141 2.97 -7.76 -9.32
C THR A 141 2.24 -8.95 -8.71
N ARG A 142 1.78 -8.80 -7.48
CA ARG A 142 1.09 -9.82 -6.69
C ARG A 142 -0.22 -9.29 -6.13
N LEU A 143 -1.18 -10.20 -5.93
CA LEU A 143 -2.44 -9.86 -5.27
C LEU A 143 -2.18 -9.54 -3.80
N ALA A 144 -2.79 -8.46 -3.32
CA ALA A 144 -2.69 -8.02 -1.94
C ALA A 144 -4.08 -7.71 -1.38
N PHE A 145 -4.22 -7.92 -0.07
CA PHE A 145 -5.41 -7.57 0.70
C PHE A 145 -5.06 -6.43 1.63
N ALA A 146 -6.06 -5.65 2.05
CA ALA A 146 -5.89 -4.60 3.04
C ALA A 146 -6.99 -4.70 4.08
N VAL A 147 -6.60 -4.69 5.35
CA VAL A 147 -7.51 -4.53 6.48
C VAL A 147 -6.90 -3.53 7.43
N GLY A 148 -7.71 -2.61 7.92
CA GLY A 148 -7.19 -1.60 8.82
C GLY A 148 -8.27 -0.73 9.42
N GLY A 149 -7.83 0.33 10.07
CA GLY A 149 -8.72 1.30 10.66
C GLY A 149 -7.94 2.55 11.06
N GLY A 150 -8.70 3.53 11.51
CA GLY A 150 -8.11 4.78 11.89
C GLY A 150 -9.13 5.80 12.34
N VAL A 151 -8.67 7.03 12.39
CA VAL A 151 -9.49 8.16 12.77
C VAL A 151 -9.23 9.33 11.81
N LYS A 152 -10.32 9.97 11.37
CA LYS A 152 -10.29 11.25 10.66
C LYS A 152 -10.70 12.35 11.64
N TYR A 153 -9.95 13.42 11.70
CA TYR A 153 -10.30 14.62 12.45
C TYR A 153 -10.46 15.80 11.48
N ASN A 154 -11.68 16.26 11.30
CA ASN A 154 -12.02 17.36 10.39
C ASN A 154 -12.02 18.68 11.18
N PHE A 155 -10.98 19.50 11.00
CA PHE A 155 -10.87 20.81 11.65
C PHE A 155 -11.53 21.93 10.84
N SER A 156 -11.83 21.68 9.57
CA SER A 156 -12.64 22.57 8.73
C SER A 156 -13.48 21.76 7.74
N ARG A 157 -14.35 22.45 6.99
CA ARG A 157 -15.11 21.81 5.90
C ARG A 157 -14.22 21.34 4.74
N TRP A 158 -13.02 21.93 4.60
CA TRP A 158 -12.10 21.65 3.50
C TRP A 158 -10.92 20.77 3.92
N PHE A 159 -10.54 20.79 5.20
CA PHE A 159 -9.31 20.17 5.68
C PHE A 159 -9.56 19.25 6.87
N GLY A 160 -8.82 18.16 6.88
CA GLY A 160 -8.80 17.21 7.98
C GLY A 160 -7.44 16.53 8.12
N LEU A 161 -7.27 15.86 9.24
CA LEU A 161 -6.14 14.98 9.54
C LEU A 161 -6.66 13.54 9.57
N ARG A 162 -5.90 12.61 9.01
CA ARG A 162 -6.18 11.17 9.05
C ARG A 162 -5.02 10.43 9.67
N LEU A 163 -5.30 9.63 10.70
CA LEU A 163 -4.38 8.66 11.26
C LEU A 163 -4.94 7.27 11.00
N GLN A 164 -4.09 6.35 10.52
CA GLN A 164 -4.52 4.99 10.25
C GLN A 164 -3.41 3.98 10.49
N ALA A 165 -3.82 2.75 10.83
CA ALA A 165 -3.02 1.55 10.76
C ALA A 165 -3.66 0.60 9.74
N LYS A 166 -2.85 0.02 8.85
CA LYS A 166 -3.27 -0.89 7.78
C LYS A 166 -2.35 -2.09 7.78
N TRP A 167 -2.92 -3.28 7.88
CA TRP A 167 -2.23 -4.53 7.61
C TRP A 167 -2.54 -4.99 6.19
N SER A 168 -1.50 -5.28 5.42
CA SER A 168 -1.60 -5.65 4.01
C SER A 168 -0.81 -6.91 3.69
N PRO A 169 -1.41 -8.11 3.83
CA PRO A 169 -0.82 -9.35 3.36
C PRO A 169 -0.81 -9.41 1.83
N THR A 170 0.37 -9.60 1.25
CA THR A 170 0.58 -9.81 -0.19
C THR A 170 0.79 -11.29 -0.46
N TYR A 171 -0.03 -11.88 -1.33
CA TYR A 171 0.06 -13.28 -1.69
C TYR A 171 1.17 -13.54 -2.69
N LEU A 172 2.18 -14.28 -2.28
CA LEU A 172 3.37 -14.57 -3.10
C LEU A 172 3.19 -15.78 -4.05
N GLY A 173 2.14 -16.59 -3.86
CA GLY A 173 1.84 -17.79 -4.65
C GLY A 173 2.38 -19.07 -4.03
N THR A 174 1.89 -20.22 -4.52
CA THR A 174 2.32 -21.56 -4.07
C THR A 174 3.59 -22.02 -4.75
N ASN A 175 3.93 -21.47 -5.92
CA ASN A 175 5.21 -21.70 -6.57
C ASN A 175 6.17 -20.67 -6.01
N ALA A 176 7.18 -21.13 -5.27
CA ALA A 176 8.27 -20.32 -4.77
C ALA A 176 8.73 -19.35 -5.86
N GLY A 177 8.57 -18.05 -5.61
CA GLY A 177 9.09 -17.04 -6.51
C GLY A 177 10.62 -17.15 -6.45
N TYR A 178 11.21 -17.70 -7.50
CA TYR A 178 12.66 -17.76 -7.59
C TYR A 178 13.18 -16.34 -7.85
N TRP A 179 13.84 -15.77 -6.87
CA TRP A 179 14.64 -14.58 -7.03
C TRP A 179 16.01 -15.05 -7.48
N CYS A 180 16.29 -14.96 -8.77
CA CYS A 180 17.59 -15.34 -9.31
C CYS A 180 18.53 -14.14 -9.30
N ASP A 181 19.65 -14.24 -8.60
CA ASP A 181 20.75 -13.28 -8.66
C ASP A 181 21.75 -13.74 -9.71
N PRO A 182 21.87 -13.06 -10.86
CA PRO A 182 22.83 -13.44 -11.90
C PRO A 182 24.29 -13.27 -11.46
N ALA A 183 24.58 -12.46 -10.44
CA ALA A 183 25.95 -12.25 -9.96
C ALA A 183 26.45 -13.36 -9.04
N TRP A 184 25.53 -14.07 -8.36
CA TRP A 184 25.84 -15.14 -7.40
C TRP A 184 25.43 -16.52 -7.90
N GLY A 185 24.82 -16.62 -9.10
CA GLY A 185 24.39 -17.88 -9.72
C GLY A 185 23.33 -18.64 -8.92
N GLY A 186 22.69 -18.02 -7.96
CA GLY A 186 21.70 -18.64 -7.07
C GLY A 186 20.30 -18.10 -7.31
N CYS A 187 19.33 -19.01 -7.39
CA CYS A 187 17.92 -18.67 -7.30
C CYS A 187 17.44 -18.93 -5.88
N TRP A 188 16.83 -17.92 -5.27
CA TRP A 188 16.30 -17.99 -3.93
C TRP A 188 14.84 -18.43 -3.97
N ALA A 189 14.53 -19.59 -3.41
CA ALA A 189 13.16 -19.99 -3.18
C ALA A 189 12.63 -19.18 -2.01
N VAL A 190 11.67 -18.29 -2.25
CA VAL A 190 10.92 -17.62 -1.19
C VAL A 190 10.11 -18.69 -0.47
N GLY A 191 10.41 -18.89 0.81
CA GLY A 191 10.04 -20.03 1.60
C GLY A 191 8.54 -20.25 1.82
N GLN A 192 8.23 -21.13 2.76
CA GLN A 192 6.92 -21.75 3.00
C GLN A 192 5.78 -20.78 3.40
N ASN A 193 6.05 -19.52 3.72
CA ASN A 193 5.03 -18.52 3.97
C ASN A 193 4.57 -17.90 2.67
N HIS A 194 3.35 -18.23 2.28
CA HIS A 194 2.70 -17.75 1.06
C HIS A 194 2.33 -16.25 1.09
N TYR A 195 2.59 -15.55 2.18
CA TYR A 195 2.22 -14.15 2.38
C TYR A 195 3.40 -13.32 2.89
N LEU A 196 3.61 -12.17 2.26
CA LEU A 196 4.41 -11.08 2.81
C LEU A 196 3.46 -10.21 3.65
N ASN A 197 3.73 -10.13 4.95
CA ASN A 197 2.91 -9.35 5.87
C ASN A 197 3.52 -7.98 6.08
N GLU A 198 2.73 -6.94 5.83
CA GLU A 198 3.15 -5.55 5.98
C GLU A 198 2.17 -4.82 6.89
N LEU A 199 2.67 -4.10 7.89
CA LEU A 199 1.88 -3.26 8.79
C LEU A 199 2.31 -1.81 8.62
N ASP A 200 1.43 -0.98 8.08
CA ASP A 200 1.63 0.45 7.88
C ASP A 200 0.97 1.26 9.00
N GLY A 201 1.72 2.17 9.61
CA GLY A 201 1.20 3.24 10.45
C GLY A 201 1.39 4.59 9.75
N THR A 202 0.31 5.26 9.33
CA THR A 202 0.39 6.49 8.53
C THR A 202 -0.44 7.63 9.09
N ALA A 203 0.08 8.85 8.91
CA ALA A 203 -0.62 10.11 9.12
C ALA A 203 -0.78 10.83 7.79
N GLY A 204 -1.90 11.50 7.58
CA GLY A 204 -2.17 12.18 6.32
C GLY A 204 -3.02 13.44 6.47
N LEU A 205 -2.83 14.36 5.56
CA LEU A 205 -3.68 15.54 5.39
C LEU A 205 -4.74 15.24 4.36
N THR A 206 -6.01 15.47 4.71
CA THR A 206 -7.17 15.25 3.86
C THR A 206 -7.74 16.58 3.38
N PHE A 207 -7.93 16.69 2.08
CA PHE A 207 -8.64 17.77 1.40
C PHE A 207 -10.02 17.26 0.97
N ARG A 208 -11.07 18.03 1.25
CA ARG A 208 -12.47 17.67 0.99
C ARG A 208 -13.10 18.66 0.02
N PHE A 209 -13.84 18.13 -0.94
CA PHE A 209 -14.50 18.91 -2.00
C PHE A 209 -16.01 18.69 -1.95
#